data_c5d378b47c9b731dc436e9e4c16a6550
#
_entry.id   c5d378b47c9b731dc436e9e4c16a6550
#
_cell.length_a   1.000
_cell.length_b   1.000
_cell.length_c   1.000
_cell.angle_alpha   90.00
_cell.angle_beta   90.00
_cell.angle_gamma   90.00
#
_symmetry.space_group_name_H-M   'P 1'
#
loop_
_entity.id
_entity.type
_entity.pdbx_description
1 polymer ?
#
loop_
_entity_poly.entity_id
_entity_poly.type
_entity_poly.pdbx_seq_one_letter_code
_entity_poly.pdbx_strand_id
1 'polypeptide(L)'
;DEVGEQGAQHLSQTLRHFHVDPTDAVLDRYHVLNRRQWELLEEGKLTRPQVLVRRFQLLFDELGIRAAPQEVCQLYEEQLAQGHFFVPGAQELLEALHTRYELYLATNGTPEVQNSRIESAGIARYFQNIFISEQMGAYKPSPAFFHACFAAIPDFDAAEAMMVGDSLTSDIRGARNVGLRSCWYNPQYLPPRPDIPADYTIGALPELPPLLERL
;
A
#
# COMPACT_ATOMS: atom_id res chain seq x y z
N ASP A 1 -4.98 -11.29 13.72
CA ASP A 1 -4.04 -10.60 12.80
C ASP A 1 -3.95 -9.13 13.21
N GLU A 2 -2.99 -8.81 14.12
CA GLU A 2 -2.91 -7.50 14.80
C GLU A 2 -2.87 -6.28 13.86
N VAL A 3 -2.39 -6.44 12.64
CA VAL A 3 -2.31 -5.36 11.64
C VAL A 3 -3.65 -5.11 10.96
N GLY A 4 -4.43 -6.15 10.70
CA GLY A 4 -5.81 -6.03 10.24
C GLY A 4 -6.70 -5.38 11.31
N GLU A 5 -6.50 -5.75 12.59
CA GLU A 5 -7.27 -5.21 13.72
C GLU A 5 -6.97 -3.73 13.96
N GLN A 6 -5.74 -3.27 13.78
CA GLN A 6 -5.36 -1.88 14.10
C GLN A 6 -5.64 -0.91 12.95
N GLY A 7 -5.48 -1.34 11.69
CA GLY A 7 -6.03 -0.59 10.55
C GLY A 7 -7.56 -0.49 10.63
N ALA A 8 -8.20 -1.55 11.10
CA ALA A 8 -9.63 -1.57 11.43
C ALA A 8 -9.99 -0.67 12.63
N GLN A 9 -9.06 -0.43 13.58
CA GLN A 9 -9.30 0.47 14.71
C GLN A 9 -9.48 1.92 14.28
N HIS A 10 -8.59 2.46 13.44
CA HIS A 10 -8.72 3.84 12.94
C HIS A 10 -9.98 4.01 12.09
N LEU A 11 -10.27 3.04 11.22
CA LEU A 11 -11.51 3.03 10.48
C LEU A 11 -12.72 2.98 11.42
N SER A 12 -12.69 2.10 12.41
CA SER A 12 -13.76 1.94 13.40
C SER A 12 -13.96 3.20 14.24
N GLN A 13 -12.90 3.86 14.66
CA GLN A 13 -12.96 5.14 15.38
C GLN A 13 -13.57 6.23 14.50
N THR A 14 -13.13 6.34 13.24
CA THR A 14 -13.71 7.27 12.27
C THR A 14 -15.21 7.00 12.09
N LEU A 15 -15.59 5.76 11.84
CA LEU A 15 -17.00 5.39 11.61
C LEU A 15 -17.86 5.72 12.83
N ARG A 16 -17.40 5.39 14.05
CA ARG A 16 -18.13 5.74 15.31
C ARG A 16 -18.31 7.23 15.49
N HIS A 17 -17.32 8.05 15.10
CA HIS A 17 -17.44 9.51 15.15
C HIS A 17 -18.64 10.02 14.32
N PHE A 18 -18.92 9.37 13.20
CA PHE A 18 -20.05 9.66 12.33
C PHE A 18 -21.29 8.79 12.63
N HIS A 19 -21.37 8.22 13.84
CA HIS A 19 -22.50 7.42 14.33
C HIS A 19 -22.77 6.15 13.51
N VAL A 20 -21.74 5.61 12.89
CA VAL A 20 -21.78 4.31 12.19
C VAL A 20 -21.22 3.23 13.11
N ASP A 21 -21.98 2.18 13.36
CA ASP A 21 -21.49 1.00 14.06
C ASP A 21 -20.54 0.20 13.17
N PRO A 22 -19.24 0.06 13.52
CA PRO A 22 -18.25 -0.60 12.68
C PRO A 22 -18.32 -2.12 12.84
N THR A 23 -19.45 -2.73 12.49
CA THR A 23 -19.57 -4.18 12.46
C THR A 23 -18.63 -4.79 11.42
N ASP A 24 -18.29 -6.08 11.57
CA ASP A 24 -17.44 -6.79 10.60
C ASP A 24 -17.97 -6.64 9.17
N ALA A 25 -19.28 -6.72 8.98
CA ALA A 25 -19.91 -6.54 7.67
C ALA A 25 -19.67 -5.14 7.07
N VAL A 26 -19.67 -4.08 7.90
CA VAL A 26 -19.40 -2.70 7.47
C VAL A 26 -17.92 -2.53 7.14
N LEU A 27 -17.04 -3.09 7.96
CA LEU A 27 -15.59 -3.05 7.72
C LEU A 27 -15.20 -3.81 6.44
N ASP A 28 -15.73 -5.02 6.26
CA ASP A 28 -15.52 -5.81 5.06
C ASP A 28 -16.03 -5.08 3.81
N ARG A 29 -17.21 -4.47 3.92
CA ARG A 29 -17.78 -3.68 2.81
C ARG A 29 -16.90 -2.49 2.46
N TYR A 30 -16.40 -1.77 3.47
CA TYR A 30 -15.43 -0.69 3.24
C TYR A 30 -14.18 -1.19 2.50
N HIS A 31 -13.61 -2.32 2.91
CA HIS A 31 -12.41 -2.86 2.27
C HIS A 31 -12.64 -3.20 0.80
N VAL A 32 -13.80 -3.77 0.46
CA VAL A 32 -14.18 -4.04 -0.94
C VAL A 32 -14.29 -2.74 -1.74
N LEU A 33 -15.00 -1.73 -1.21
CA LEU A 33 -15.17 -0.44 -1.86
C LEU A 33 -13.83 0.28 -2.03
N ASN A 34 -13.03 0.34 -0.97
CA ASN A 34 -11.71 0.97 -0.97
C ASN A 34 -10.80 0.35 -2.04
N ARG A 35 -10.66 -0.98 -2.07
CA ARG A 35 -9.87 -1.68 -3.08
C ARG A 35 -10.34 -1.31 -4.49
N ARG A 36 -11.64 -1.30 -4.73
CA ARG A 36 -12.18 -0.97 -6.05
C ARG A 36 -11.87 0.48 -6.47
N GLN A 37 -11.89 1.43 -5.54
CA GLN A 37 -11.53 2.82 -5.87
C GLN A 37 -10.04 2.96 -6.23
N TRP A 38 -9.15 2.27 -5.52
CA TRP A 38 -7.73 2.23 -5.86
C TRP A 38 -7.48 1.59 -7.24
N GLU A 39 -8.14 0.47 -7.56
CA GLU A 39 -8.07 -0.13 -8.90
C GLU A 39 -8.51 0.84 -10.01
N LEU A 40 -9.55 1.64 -9.77
CA LEU A 40 -10.02 2.65 -10.73
C LEU A 40 -9.00 3.78 -10.92
N LEU A 41 -8.27 4.17 -9.89
CA LEU A 41 -7.13 5.08 -10.04
C LEU A 41 -6.04 4.46 -10.94
N GLU A 42 -5.67 3.22 -10.67
CA GLU A 42 -4.64 2.49 -11.40
C GLU A 42 -5.04 2.24 -12.87
N GLU A 43 -6.34 2.16 -13.15
CA GLU A 43 -6.92 2.14 -14.50
C GLU A 43 -6.98 3.55 -15.16
N GLY A 44 -6.59 4.60 -14.46
CA GLY A 44 -6.67 5.99 -14.93
C GLY A 44 -8.08 6.57 -14.99
N LYS A 45 -9.06 5.91 -14.34
CA LYS A 45 -10.48 6.30 -14.35
C LYS A 45 -10.84 7.27 -13.22
N LEU A 46 -10.03 7.34 -12.19
CA LEU A 46 -10.18 8.25 -11.06
C LEU A 46 -8.87 8.97 -10.79
N THR A 47 -8.97 10.17 -10.22
CA THR A 47 -7.86 10.85 -9.57
C THR A 47 -7.76 10.40 -8.11
N ARG A 48 -6.60 10.59 -7.49
CA ARG A 48 -6.40 10.24 -6.09
C ARG A 48 -7.36 10.96 -5.12
N PRO A 49 -7.58 12.28 -5.19
CA PRO A 49 -8.58 12.93 -4.35
C PRO A 49 -9.97 12.33 -4.49
N GLN A 50 -10.33 11.88 -5.70
CA GLN A 50 -11.59 11.17 -5.91
C GLN A 50 -11.62 9.81 -5.19
N VAL A 51 -10.54 9.03 -5.24
CA VAL A 51 -10.46 7.74 -4.52
C VAL A 51 -10.68 7.94 -3.03
N LEU A 52 -9.95 8.88 -2.43
CA LEU A 52 -9.96 9.13 -1.00
C LEU A 52 -11.34 9.46 -0.45
N VAL A 53 -12.11 10.25 -1.20
CA VAL A 53 -13.47 10.67 -0.81
C VAL A 53 -14.52 9.62 -1.21
N ARG A 54 -14.47 9.08 -2.43
CA ARG A 54 -15.51 8.18 -2.96
C ARG A 54 -15.68 6.89 -2.17
N ARG A 55 -14.60 6.35 -1.59
CA ARG A 55 -14.68 5.13 -0.76
C ARG A 55 -15.64 5.31 0.42
N PHE A 56 -15.66 6.49 1.05
CA PHE A 56 -16.58 6.83 2.13
C PHE A 56 -17.97 7.23 1.60
N GLN A 57 -18.02 7.99 0.50
CA GLN A 57 -19.27 8.34 -0.15
C GLN A 57 -20.11 7.09 -0.46
N LEU A 58 -19.51 6.10 -1.12
CA LEU A 58 -20.19 4.88 -1.51
C LEU A 58 -20.66 4.06 -0.29
N LEU A 59 -19.81 3.95 0.74
CA LEU A 59 -20.18 3.25 1.96
C LEU A 59 -21.40 3.92 2.63
N PHE A 60 -21.38 5.25 2.75
CA PHE A 60 -22.41 6.00 3.44
C PHE A 60 -23.71 6.03 2.63
N ASP A 61 -23.63 6.09 1.30
CA ASP A 61 -24.79 5.96 0.43
C ASP A 61 -25.49 4.60 0.62
N GLU A 62 -24.71 3.51 0.70
CA GLU A 62 -25.24 2.16 0.95
C GLU A 62 -25.87 2.02 2.33
N LEU A 63 -25.29 2.67 3.34
CA LEU A 63 -25.80 2.64 4.72
C LEU A 63 -26.93 3.65 4.98
N GLY A 64 -27.25 4.51 4.01
CA GLY A 64 -28.26 5.57 4.16
C GLY A 64 -27.84 6.67 5.14
N ILE A 65 -26.55 6.90 5.34
CA ILE A 65 -25.99 7.85 6.30
C ILE A 65 -25.71 9.17 5.63
N ARG A 66 -26.12 10.26 6.27
CA ARG A 66 -25.87 11.63 5.82
C ARG A 66 -24.68 12.20 6.57
N ALA A 67 -23.50 12.13 5.98
CA ALA A 67 -22.30 12.82 6.43
C ALA A 67 -21.54 13.35 5.23
N ALA A 68 -20.73 14.39 5.43
CA ALA A 68 -19.86 14.93 4.37
C ALA A 68 -18.67 13.97 4.17
N PRO A 69 -18.54 13.28 3.01
CA PRO A 69 -17.48 12.29 2.82
C PRO A 69 -16.07 12.88 2.92
N GLN A 70 -15.93 14.17 2.66
CA GLN A 70 -14.68 14.91 2.80
C GLN A 70 -14.23 15.00 4.25
N GLU A 71 -15.16 15.28 5.18
CA GLU A 71 -14.88 15.34 6.62
C GLU A 71 -14.52 13.96 7.18
N VAL A 72 -15.21 12.91 6.70
CA VAL A 72 -14.88 11.52 7.05
C VAL A 72 -13.48 11.15 6.58
N CYS A 73 -13.16 11.52 5.33
CA CYS A 73 -11.84 11.28 4.76
C CYS A 73 -10.75 12.00 5.57
N GLN A 74 -10.95 13.27 5.87
CA GLN A 74 -9.97 14.06 6.62
C GLN A 74 -9.70 13.45 7.99
N LEU A 75 -10.76 13.13 8.77
CA LEU A 75 -10.58 12.51 10.09
C LEU A 75 -9.85 11.17 9.99
N TYR A 76 -10.18 10.37 8.99
CA TYR A 76 -9.52 9.08 8.79
C TYR A 76 -8.02 9.23 8.46
N GLU A 77 -7.66 10.16 7.58
CA GLU A 77 -6.26 10.46 7.25
C GLU A 77 -5.49 10.99 8.48
N GLU A 78 -6.11 11.86 9.28
CA GLU A 78 -5.53 12.35 10.53
C GLU A 78 -5.27 11.21 11.53
N GLN A 79 -6.19 10.26 11.65
CA GLN A 79 -6.01 9.10 12.53
C GLN A 79 -4.93 8.14 11.99
N LEU A 80 -4.90 7.91 10.69
CA LEU A 80 -3.84 7.12 10.05
C LEU A 80 -2.44 7.71 10.28
N ALA A 81 -2.34 9.03 10.36
CA ALA A 81 -1.08 9.73 10.60
C ALA A 81 -0.59 9.63 12.06
N GLN A 82 -1.45 9.25 13.02
CA GLN A 82 -1.10 9.24 14.45
C GLN A 82 -0.28 8.05 14.91
N GLY A 83 0.00 7.08 14.04
CA GLY A 83 0.72 5.88 14.44
C GLY A 83 1.14 5.01 13.28
N HIS A 84 1.80 3.92 13.62
CA HIS A 84 2.22 2.91 12.66
C HIS A 84 1.94 1.53 13.24
N PHE A 85 1.79 0.56 12.34
CA PHE A 85 1.63 -0.85 12.70
C PHE A 85 2.46 -1.68 11.75
N PHE A 86 3.26 -2.56 12.32
CA PHE A 86 4.06 -3.49 11.53
C PHE A 86 3.22 -4.70 11.12
N VAL A 87 3.34 -5.06 9.86
CA VAL A 87 2.96 -6.41 9.42
C VAL A 87 3.85 -7.42 10.14
N PRO A 88 3.33 -8.58 10.59
CA PRO A 88 4.13 -9.59 11.28
C PRO A 88 5.43 -9.94 10.54
N GLY A 89 6.55 -9.84 11.23
CA GLY A 89 7.88 -10.07 10.67
C GLY A 89 8.49 -8.92 9.87
N ALA A 90 7.82 -7.76 9.77
CA ALA A 90 8.31 -6.65 8.94
C ALA A 90 9.58 -5.99 9.51
N GLN A 91 9.64 -5.81 10.81
CA GLN A 91 10.80 -5.18 11.44
C GLN A 91 12.02 -6.09 11.34
N GLU A 92 11.87 -7.35 11.66
CA GLU A 92 12.92 -8.38 11.56
C GLU A 92 13.40 -8.52 10.10
N LEU A 93 12.49 -8.45 9.14
CA LEU A 93 12.83 -8.48 7.73
C LEU A 93 13.68 -7.28 7.32
N LEU A 94 13.29 -6.06 7.71
CA LEU A 94 14.07 -4.84 7.43
C LEU A 94 15.46 -4.92 8.05
N GLU A 95 15.56 -5.36 9.31
CA GLU A 95 16.84 -5.56 10.01
C GLU A 95 17.72 -6.60 9.31
N ALA A 96 17.16 -7.66 8.78
CA ALA A 96 17.90 -8.71 8.09
C ALA A 96 18.35 -8.29 6.68
N LEU A 97 17.54 -7.53 5.96
CA LEU A 97 17.82 -7.21 4.56
C LEU A 97 18.69 -5.96 4.36
N HIS A 98 18.55 -4.91 5.18
CA HIS A 98 19.22 -3.63 4.95
C HIS A 98 20.75 -3.71 4.96
N THR A 99 21.34 -4.75 5.55
CA THR A 99 22.79 -4.98 5.56
C THR A 99 23.29 -5.75 4.34
N ARG A 100 22.38 -6.32 3.54
CA ARG A 100 22.71 -7.19 2.40
C ARG A 100 22.21 -6.64 1.07
N TYR A 101 21.16 -5.82 1.12
CA TYR A 101 20.48 -5.25 -0.05
C TYR A 101 20.25 -3.75 0.16
N GLU A 102 20.26 -3.01 -0.91
CA GLU A 102 19.77 -1.64 -0.93
C GLU A 102 18.23 -1.66 -0.96
N LEU A 103 17.63 -1.06 0.06
CA LEU A 103 16.17 -1.05 0.19
C LEU A 103 15.62 0.31 -0.22
N TYR A 104 14.53 0.29 -0.97
CA TYR A 104 13.79 1.46 -1.43
C TYR A 104 12.32 1.27 -1.09
N LEU A 105 11.65 2.33 -0.61
CA LEU A 105 10.22 2.30 -0.32
C LEU A 105 9.47 3.04 -1.43
N ALA A 106 8.41 2.42 -1.98
CA ALA A 106 7.59 3.00 -3.04
C ALA A 106 6.10 2.94 -2.65
N THR A 107 5.46 4.11 -2.48
CA THR A 107 4.09 4.19 -1.99
C THR A 107 3.20 5.13 -2.81
N ASN A 108 1.92 4.74 -2.98
CA ASN A 108 0.86 5.61 -3.52
C ASN A 108 0.10 6.37 -2.40
N GLY A 109 0.55 6.27 -1.16
CA GLY A 109 -0.08 6.92 -0.01
C GLY A 109 0.06 8.44 0.01
N THR A 110 -0.68 9.14 0.88
CA THR A 110 -0.61 10.59 1.09
C THR A 110 0.73 10.97 1.71
N PRO A 111 1.48 11.98 1.19
CA PRO A 111 2.79 12.34 1.73
C PRO A 111 2.79 12.59 3.23
N GLU A 112 1.85 13.37 3.73
CA GLU A 112 1.75 13.69 5.16
C GLU A 112 1.55 12.45 6.01
N VAL A 113 0.64 11.55 5.58
CA VAL A 113 0.36 10.28 6.28
C VAL A 113 1.57 9.36 6.22
N GLN A 114 2.18 9.19 5.02
CA GLN A 114 3.31 8.27 4.87
C GLN A 114 4.53 8.75 5.63
N ASN A 115 4.87 10.04 5.55
CA ASN A 115 6.00 10.61 6.29
C ASN A 115 5.81 10.43 7.80
N SER A 116 4.63 10.76 8.34
CA SER A 116 4.32 10.58 9.76
C SER A 116 4.45 9.12 10.20
N ARG A 117 3.92 8.18 9.40
CA ARG A 117 4.00 6.75 9.71
C ARG A 117 5.41 6.20 9.63
N ILE A 118 6.19 6.58 8.64
CA ILE A 118 7.58 6.16 8.47
C ILE A 118 8.45 6.71 9.60
N GLU A 119 8.24 7.97 9.99
CA GLU A 119 8.94 8.61 11.10
C GLU A 119 8.60 7.94 12.43
N SER A 120 7.31 7.78 12.73
CA SER A 120 6.86 7.14 13.98
C SER A 120 7.32 5.69 14.10
N ALA A 121 7.41 4.96 12.97
CA ALA A 121 7.93 3.60 12.90
C ALA A 121 9.46 3.54 13.05
N GLY A 122 10.18 4.64 12.85
CA GLY A 122 11.63 4.69 12.87
C GLY A 122 12.29 3.88 11.74
N ILE A 123 11.55 3.58 10.66
CA ILE A 123 12.03 2.69 9.58
C ILE A 123 12.79 3.40 8.45
N ALA A 124 12.75 4.72 8.39
CA ALA A 124 13.44 5.49 7.36
C ALA A 124 14.93 5.10 7.22
N ARG A 125 15.57 4.75 8.34
CA ARG A 125 17.00 4.35 8.41
C ARG A 125 17.36 3.10 7.60
N TYR A 126 16.37 2.27 7.23
CA TYR A 126 16.61 1.05 6.46
C TYR A 126 16.60 1.29 4.95
N PHE A 127 16.08 2.44 4.50
CA PHE A 127 15.89 2.73 3.09
C PHE A 127 16.89 3.76 2.58
N GLN A 128 17.47 3.50 1.40
CA GLN A 128 18.32 4.47 0.69
C GLN A 128 17.49 5.65 0.18
N ASN A 129 16.24 5.39 -0.24
CA ASN A 129 15.30 6.44 -0.63
C ASN A 129 13.85 5.99 -0.42
N ILE A 130 12.95 6.98 -0.32
CA ILE A 130 11.51 6.79 -0.13
C ILE A 130 10.80 7.54 -1.24
N PHE A 131 10.09 6.81 -2.11
CA PHE A 131 9.40 7.34 -3.26
C PHE A 131 7.90 7.42 -2.98
N ILE A 132 7.38 8.63 -2.78
CA ILE A 132 5.97 8.90 -2.60
C ILE A 132 5.41 9.43 -3.92
N SER A 133 4.40 8.75 -4.46
CA SER A 133 3.89 8.98 -5.82
C SER A 133 3.53 10.43 -6.12
N GLU A 134 2.94 11.14 -5.18
CA GLU A 134 2.57 12.55 -5.36
C GLU A 134 3.79 13.45 -5.52
N GLN A 135 4.87 13.19 -4.79
CA GLN A 135 6.14 13.91 -4.92
C GLN A 135 6.87 13.55 -6.21
N MET A 136 6.63 12.36 -6.75
CA MET A 136 7.21 11.90 -8.01
C MET A 136 6.41 12.37 -9.25
N GLY A 137 5.24 12.97 -9.06
CA GLY A 137 4.36 13.39 -10.15
C GLY A 137 3.72 12.24 -10.95
N ALA A 138 3.84 11.03 -10.47
CA ALA A 138 3.29 9.83 -11.07
C ALA A 138 3.04 8.76 -9.98
N TYR A 139 2.20 7.76 -10.24
CA TYR A 139 1.85 6.71 -9.28
C TYR A 139 1.95 5.30 -9.91
N LYS A 140 2.15 4.30 -9.06
CA LYS A 140 2.11 2.90 -9.48
C LYS A 140 0.70 2.56 -10.00
N PRO A 141 0.53 1.82 -11.08
CA PRO A 141 1.51 1.03 -11.84
C PRO A 141 2.12 1.74 -13.07
N SER A 142 2.05 3.06 -13.15
CA SER A 142 2.55 3.83 -14.30
C SER A 142 4.05 3.61 -14.51
N PRO A 143 4.52 3.29 -15.73
CA PRO A 143 5.94 3.26 -16.03
C PRO A 143 6.68 4.56 -15.69
N ALA A 144 6.00 5.71 -15.81
CA ALA A 144 6.58 7.00 -15.47
C ALA A 144 7.02 7.08 -13.99
N PHE A 145 6.24 6.50 -13.06
CA PHE A 145 6.63 6.41 -11.65
C PHE A 145 7.92 5.61 -11.47
N PHE A 146 7.97 4.41 -12.04
CA PHE A 146 9.14 3.53 -11.90
C PHE A 146 10.39 4.13 -12.56
N HIS A 147 10.26 4.71 -13.75
CA HIS A 147 11.40 5.38 -14.41
C HIS A 147 11.90 6.57 -13.60
N ALA A 148 11.03 7.34 -12.95
CA ALA A 148 11.45 8.40 -12.05
C ALA A 148 12.18 7.86 -10.82
N CYS A 149 11.73 6.73 -10.25
CA CYS A 149 12.45 6.04 -9.17
C CYS A 149 13.84 5.57 -9.64
N PHE A 150 13.93 4.90 -10.79
CA PHE A 150 15.19 4.39 -11.34
C PHE A 150 16.20 5.50 -11.61
N ALA A 151 15.74 6.64 -12.13
CA ALA A 151 16.60 7.81 -12.35
C ALA A 151 17.19 8.41 -11.06
N ALA A 152 16.56 8.13 -9.91
CA ALA A 152 17.01 8.60 -8.60
C ALA A 152 17.85 7.55 -7.84
N ILE A 153 18.05 6.35 -8.41
CA ILE A 153 18.87 5.28 -7.84
C ILE A 153 20.22 5.24 -8.60
N PRO A 154 21.34 5.47 -7.93
CA PRO A 154 22.65 5.38 -8.57
C PRO A 154 22.88 3.98 -9.15
N ASP A 155 23.47 3.91 -10.35
CA ASP A 155 23.87 2.67 -11.02
C ASP A 155 22.76 1.58 -11.08
N PHE A 156 21.48 2.01 -11.18
CA PHE A 156 20.32 1.12 -11.18
C PHE A 156 20.39 0.08 -12.30
N ASP A 157 20.29 -1.21 -11.93
CA ASP A 157 20.12 -2.34 -12.85
C ASP A 157 18.80 -3.07 -12.54
N ALA A 158 17.89 -3.08 -13.51
CA ALA A 158 16.61 -3.77 -13.40
C ALA A 158 16.77 -5.31 -13.25
N ALA A 159 17.86 -5.89 -13.75
CA ALA A 159 18.13 -7.32 -13.61
C ALA A 159 18.48 -7.73 -12.18
N GLU A 160 19.00 -6.81 -11.39
CA GLU A 160 19.37 -7.01 -9.98
C GLU A 160 18.30 -6.50 -9.00
N ALA A 161 17.19 -5.96 -9.50
CA ALA A 161 16.13 -5.38 -8.69
C ALA A 161 14.86 -6.24 -8.69
N MET A 162 14.13 -6.16 -7.56
CA MET A 162 12.84 -6.82 -7.39
C MET A 162 11.85 -5.88 -6.70
N MET A 163 10.63 -5.83 -7.22
CA MET A 163 9.49 -5.22 -6.54
C MET A 163 8.80 -6.24 -5.65
N VAL A 164 8.71 -5.93 -4.36
CA VAL A 164 7.93 -6.71 -3.38
C VAL A 164 6.73 -5.87 -2.97
N GLY A 165 5.52 -6.41 -3.10
CA GLY A 165 4.31 -5.68 -2.74
C GLY A 165 3.08 -6.55 -2.67
N ASP A 166 2.02 -6.03 -2.06
CA ASP A 166 0.75 -6.73 -1.83
C ASP A 166 -0.30 -6.48 -2.92
N SER A 167 -0.16 -5.40 -3.69
CA SER A 167 -1.10 -5.05 -4.75
C SER A 167 -0.73 -5.64 -6.10
N LEU A 168 -1.55 -6.59 -6.59
CA LEU A 168 -1.38 -7.11 -7.95
C LEU A 168 -1.50 -6.00 -9.01
N THR A 169 -2.45 -5.07 -8.84
CA THR A 169 -2.77 -4.04 -9.83
C THR A 169 -1.83 -2.84 -9.78
N SER A 170 -1.16 -2.61 -8.67
CA SER A 170 -0.22 -1.51 -8.46
C SER A 170 1.23 -1.97 -8.53
N ASP A 171 1.64 -2.86 -7.62
CA ASP A 171 3.03 -3.28 -7.46
C ASP A 171 3.45 -4.26 -8.54
N ILE A 172 2.72 -5.37 -8.67
CA ILE A 172 3.10 -6.46 -9.57
C ILE A 172 2.92 -6.06 -11.03
N ARG A 173 1.78 -5.45 -11.38
CA ARG A 173 1.57 -4.90 -12.72
C ARG A 173 2.61 -3.82 -13.04
N GLY A 174 2.90 -2.95 -12.08
CA GLY A 174 3.89 -1.88 -12.23
C GLY A 174 5.28 -2.43 -12.51
N ALA A 175 5.74 -3.40 -11.74
CA ALA A 175 7.01 -4.08 -11.95
C ALA A 175 7.09 -4.70 -13.36
N ARG A 176 6.06 -5.42 -13.77
CA ARG A 176 5.97 -6.02 -15.10
C ARG A 176 6.01 -5.00 -16.23
N ASN A 177 5.34 -3.86 -16.07
CA ASN A 177 5.32 -2.79 -17.08
C ASN A 177 6.72 -2.23 -17.39
N VAL A 178 7.68 -2.41 -16.47
CA VAL A 178 9.05 -1.90 -16.60
C VAL A 178 10.12 -3.00 -16.61
N GLY A 179 9.72 -4.27 -16.66
CA GLY A 179 10.64 -5.41 -16.73
C GLY A 179 11.35 -5.74 -15.41
N LEU A 180 10.84 -5.29 -14.27
CA LEU A 180 11.34 -5.72 -12.96
C LEU A 180 10.83 -7.11 -12.61
N ARG A 181 11.64 -7.89 -11.88
CA ARG A 181 11.15 -9.04 -11.13
C ARG A 181 10.13 -8.61 -10.09
N SER A 182 9.16 -9.49 -9.83
CA SER A 182 8.04 -9.20 -8.93
C SER A 182 7.83 -10.32 -7.91
N CYS A 183 7.64 -9.94 -6.65
CA CYS A 183 7.25 -10.84 -5.57
C CYS A 183 5.95 -10.35 -4.94
N TRP A 184 4.89 -11.13 -5.09
CA TRP A 184 3.59 -10.80 -4.51
C TRP A 184 3.50 -11.27 -3.07
N TYR A 185 3.37 -10.33 -2.13
CA TYR A 185 3.03 -10.63 -0.74
C TYR A 185 1.53 -10.86 -0.63
N ASN A 186 1.12 -12.11 -0.39
CA ASN A 186 -0.26 -12.57 -0.41
C ASN A 186 -0.63 -13.32 0.88
N PRO A 187 -0.71 -12.64 2.04
CA PRO A 187 -0.99 -13.29 3.32
C PRO A 187 -2.43 -13.83 3.42
N GLN A 188 -3.33 -13.38 2.57
CA GLN A 188 -4.72 -13.84 2.52
C GLN A 188 -4.92 -15.03 1.56
N TYR A 189 -3.88 -15.51 0.90
CA TYR A 189 -3.95 -16.60 -0.08
C TYR A 189 -5.01 -16.37 -1.17
N LEU A 190 -5.12 -15.14 -1.64
CA LEU A 190 -6.02 -14.78 -2.72
C LEU A 190 -5.65 -15.55 -4.00
N PRO A 191 -6.62 -15.87 -4.85
CA PRO A 191 -6.34 -16.56 -6.09
C PRO A 191 -5.46 -15.71 -7.02
N PRO A 192 -4.51 -16.34 -7.74
CA PRO A 192 -3.68 -15.62 -8.69
C PRO A 192 -4.53 -15.08 -9.85
N ARG A 193 -4.09 -13.96 -10.41
CA ARG A 193 -4.70 -13.37 -11.60
C ARG A 193 -3.88 -13.70 -12.84
N PRO A 194 -4.43 -14.45 -13.82
CA PRO A 194 -3.69 -14.82 -15.04
C PRO A 194 -3.23 -13.64 -15.89
N ASP A 195 -3.96 -12.51 -15.81
CA ASP A 195 -3.62 -11.27 -16.52
C ASP A 195 -2.49 -10.47 -15.83
N ILE A 196 -2.18 -10.79 -14.57
CA ILE A 196 -1.10 -10.15 -13.80
C ILE A 196 -0.33 -11.23 -13.02
N PRO A 197 0.40 -12.13 -13.69
CA PRO A 197 1.19 -13.14 -13.00
C PRO A 197 2.38 -12.47 -12.28
N ALA A 198 2.62 -12.82 -11.02
CA ALA A 198 3.83 -12.50 -10.30
C ALA A 198 4.91 -13.54 -10.59
N ASP A 199 6.19 -13.14 -10.57
CA ASP A 199 7.29 -14.09 -10.74
C ASP A 199 7.43 -14.99 -9.50
N TYR A 200 7.19 -14.41 -8.32
CA TYR A 200 7.20 -15.11 -7.02
C TYR A 200 5.99 -14.69 -6.18
N THR A 201 5.58 -15.56 -5.27
CA THR A 201 4.53 -15.29 -4.30
C THR A 201 4.97 -15.80 -2.94
N ILE A 202 4.78 -14.98 -1.89
CA ILE A 202 5.01 -15.34 -0.50
C ILE A 202 3.74 -15.08 0.32
N GLY A 203 3.46 -15.95 1.29
CA GLY A 203 2.34 -15.79 2.23
C GLY A 203 2.75 -15.04 3.50
N ALA A 204 4.03 -15.09 3.86
CA ALA A 204 4.57 -14.43 5.03
C ALA A 204 5.92 -13.77 4.72
N LEU A 205 6.20 -12.63 5.36
CA LEU A 205 7.44 -11.88 5.13
C LEU A 205 8.73 -12.68 5.42
N PRO A 206 8.79 -13.58 6.42
CA PRO A 206 9.96 -14.44 6.64
C PRO A 206 10.31 -15.39 5.49
N GLU A 207 9.43 -15.57 4.51
CA GLU A 207 9.72 -16.37 3.31
C GLU A 207 10.60 -15.63 2.30
N LEU A 208 10.72 -14.29 2.40
CA LEU A 208 11.45 -13.49 1.43
C LEU A 208 12.98 -13.70 1.48
N PRO A 209 13.68 -13.71 2.65
CA PRO A 209 15.12 -13.89 2.67
C PRO A 209 15.58 -15.21 2.02
N PRO A 210 15.01 -16.40 2.34
CA PRO A 210 15.40 -17.64 1.67
C PRO A 210 15.01 -17.69 0.19
N LEU A 211 14.04 -16.90 -0.26
CA LEU A 211 13.75 -16.73 -1.68
C LEU A 211 14.89 -15.96 -2.36
N LEU A 212 15.30 -14.82 -1.80
CA LEU A 212 16.37 -13.98 -2.35
C LEU A 212 17.73 -14.70 -2.42
N GLU A 213 18.01 -15.61 -1.49
CA GLU A 213 19.25 -16.41 -1.49
C GLU A 213 19.34 -17.44 -2.63
N ARG A 214 18.23 -17.69 -3.31
CA ARG A 214 18.15 -18.66 -4.42
C ARG A 214 18.17 -18.00 -5.80
N LEU A 215 18.16 -16.69 -5.87
CA LEU A 215 18.13 -15.89 -7.09
C LEU A 215 19.50 -15.40 -7.50
#